data_c705c081eb2d44651bbbe772faa8d038
#
_entry.id   c705c081eb2d44651bbbe772faa8d038
#
_cell.length_a   1.000
_cell.length_b   1.000
_cell.length_c   1.000
_cell.angle_alpha   90.00
_cell.angle_beta   90.00
_cell.angle_gamma   90.00
#
_symmetry.space_group_name_H-M   'P 1'
#
loop_
_entity.id
_entity.type
_entity.pdbx_description
1 polymer ?
#
loop_
_entity_poly.entity_id
_entity_poly.type
_entity_poly.pdbx_seq_one_letter_code
_entity_poly.pdbx_strand_id
1 'polypeptide(L)'
;MDKQKINEIEINGTVYVPKNSAIEMAESSDGLKPVLIRSYAAGVHFGYLKSEEFTAAGKVVTLLKSRRIWYWDGAASLSQMAVEGVNKPENCKFSMPVNVNEIVNVIETIPLTKVAFENLLKVAIWKQ
;
A
#
# COMPACT_ATOMS: atom_id res chain seq x y z
N MET A 1 -30.46 6.76 7.76
CA MET A 1 -30.05 6.89 8.07
C MET A 1 -29.30 7.20 7.93
N ASP A 2 -29.08 6.69 8.38
CA ASP A 2 -28.43 6.72 8.55
C ASP A 2 -27.71 6.79 8.64
N LYS A 3 -27.19 6.40 8.76
CA LYS A 3 -26.37 6.30 9.24
C LYS A 3 -25.48 6.89 9.20
N GLN A 4 -25.03 7.10 9.49
CA GLN A 4 -24.48 7.49 9.79
C GLN A 4 -23.58 8.08 9.91
N LYS A 5 -23.07 8.38 10.14
CA LYS A 5 -22.30 8.60 10.58
C LYS A 5 -21.65 8.77 11.18
N ILE A 6 -21.50 9.13 11.10
CA ILE A 6 -21.14 9.02 12.06
C ILE A 6 -20.21 8.81 12.50
N ASN A 7 -19.79 10.40 13.01
CA ASN A 7 -18.80 9.67 13.45
C ASN A 7 -19.21 8.44 14.10
N GLU A 8 -19.89 8.45 15.19
CA GLU A 8 -20.45 7.28 15.82
C GLU A 8 -21.92 7.48 16.01
N ILE A 9 -22.66 6.42 15.86
CA ILE A 9 -24.09 6.41 16.10
C ILE A 9 -24.34 5.34 17.11
N GLU A 10 -25.00 5.70 18.20
CA GLU A 10 -25.36 4.73 19.21
C GLU A 10 -26.82 4.37 19.04
N ILE A 11 -27.10 3.09 18.86
CA ILE A 11 -28.43 2.58 18.72
C ILE A 11 -28.59 1.45 19.70
N ASN A 12 -29.50 1.61 20.65
CA ASN A 12 -29.76 0.60 21.68
C ASN A 12 -28.50 0.19 22.40
N GLY A 13 -27.64 1.16 22.70
CA GLY A 13 -26.41 0.89 23.41
C GLY A 13 -25.28 0.34 22.57
N THR A 14 -25.50 0.14 21.29
CA THR A 14 -24.46 -0.33 20.39
C THR A 14 -23.93 0.85 19.60
N VAL A 15 -22.63 1.02 19.62
CA VAL A 15 -21.99 2.09 18.91
C VAL A 15 -21.65 1.63 17.51
N TYR A 16 -22.07 2.39 16.52
CA TYR A 16 -21.79 2.09 15.12
C TYR A 16 -20.90 3.16 14.56
N VAL A 17 -19.91 2.74 13.81
CA VAL A 17 -18.99 3.64 13.14
C VAL A 17 -19.47 3.79 11.72
N PRO A 18 -19.69 5.02 11.23
CA PRO A 18 -20.11 5.21 9.85
C PRO A 18 -19.09 4.59 8.91
N LYS A 19 -19.57 4.15 7.77
CA LYS A 19 -18.75 3.49 6.80
C LYS A 19 -17.53 4.34 6.43
N ASN A 20 -17.71 5.65 6.33
CA ASN A 20 -16.64 6.53 5.93
C ASN A 20 -15.64 6.81 7.05
N SER A 21 -15.87 6.37 8.28
CA SER A 21 -14.86 6.49 9.31
C SER A 21 -14.07 5.21 9.46
N ALA A 22 -14.41 4.16 8.71
CA ALA A 22 -13.57 2.99 8.63
C ALA A 22 -12.36 3.31 7.76
N ILE A 23 -11.32 2.46 7.82
CA ILE A 23 -10.14 2.66 7.01
C ILE A 23 -10.53 2.56 5.54
N GLU A 24 -10.22 3.61 4.80
CA GLU A 24 -10.54 3.68 3.39
C GLU A 24 -9.36 3.16 2.58
N MET A 25 -9.63 2.21 1.69
CA MET A 25 -8.58 1.63 0.86
C MET A 25 -8.33 2.52 -0.35
N ALA A 26 -7.10 2.42 -0.89
CA ALA A 26 -6.72 3.19 -2.06
C ALA A 26 -7.58 2.79 -3.25
N GLU A 27 -7.92 3.77 -4.09
CA GLU A 27 -8.74 3.52 -5.26
C GLU A 27 -7.96 2.73 -6.29
N SER A 28 -8.67 1.86 -6.99
CA SER A 28 -8.09 1.12 -8.09
C SER A 28 -7.91 2.02 -9.30
N SER A 29 -6.92 1.70 -10.13
CA SER A 29 -6.73 2.37 -11.41
C SER A 29 -6.88 1.30 -12.48
N ASP A 30 -7.85 1.48 -13.39
CA ASP A 30 -8.17 0.49 -14.42
C ASP A 30 -8.43 -0.89 -13.82
N GLY A 31 -9.08 -0.91 -12.64
CA GLY A 31 -9.40 -2.15 -11.97
C GLY A 31 -8.27 -2.75 -11.17
N LEU A 32 -7.09 -2.12 -11.17
CA LEU A 32 -5.93 -2.66 -10.47
C LEU A 32 -5.74 -1.91 -9.16
N LYS A 33 -5.56 -2.65 -8.07
CA LYS A 33 -5.48 -2.04 -6.75
C LYS A 33 -4.03 -1.82 -6.35
N PRO A 34 -3.76 -0.74 -5.61
CA PRO A 34 -2.42 -0.48 -5.08
C PRO A 34 -2.08 -1.43 -3.95
N VAL A 35 -0.88 -1.97 -3.99
CA VAL A 35 -0.40 -2.89 -2.96
C VAL A 35 1.04 -2.59 -2.61
N LEU A 36 1.41 -2.99 -1.39
CA LEU A 36 2.78 -3.01 -0.92
C LEU A 36 3.20 -4.46 -0.90
N ILE A 37 4.34 -4.77 -1.49
CA ILE A 37 4.80 -6.15 -1.52
C ILE A 37 6.19 -6.26 -0.95
N ARG A 38 6.46 -7.43 -0.38
CA ARG A 38 7.78 -7.76 0.12
C ARG A 38 8.22 -9.04 -0.55
N SER A 39 9.41 -8.99 -1.15
CA SER A 39 10.02 -10.13 -1.81
C SER A 39 11.25 -10.55 -1.02
N TYR A 40 11.43 -11.84 -0.89
CA TYR A 40 12.61 -12.35 -0.20
C TYR A 40 13.89 -11.90 -0.92
N ALA A 41 13.90 -11.96 -2.24
CA ALA A 41 15.10 -11.66 -3.02
C ALA A 41 15.17 -10.22 -3.49
N ALA A 42 14.03 -9.56 -3.71
CA ALA A 42 14.00 -8.27 -4.39
C ALA A 42 13.60 -7.09 -3.50
N GLY A 43 13.35 -7.33 -2.21
CA GLY A 43 13.05 -6.23 -1.29
C GLY A 43 11.61 -5.78 -1.33
N VAL A 44 11.40 -4.49 -1.08
CA VAL A 44 10.06 -3.92 -0.87
C VAL A 44 9.70 -3.02 -2.03
N HIS A 45 8.46 -3.15 -2.51
CA HIS A 45 7.97 -2.37 -3.65
C HIS A 45 6.52 -2.03 -3.43
N PHE A 46 6.04 -0.97 -4.07
CA PHE A 46 4.60 -0.71 -4.09
C PHE A 46 4.22 -0.26 -5.49
N GLY A 47 2.97 -0.53 -5.85
CA GLY A 47 2.45 -0.18 -7.16
C GLY A 47 1.10 -0.83 -7.36
N TYR A 48 0.61 -0.80 -8.60
CA TYR A 48 -0.67 -1.41 -8.93
C TYR A 48 -0.47 -2.88 -9.25
N LEU A 49 -1.24 -3.74 -8.60
CA LEU A 49 -1.12 -5.19 -8.78
C LEU A 49 -1.81 -5.60 -10.07
N LYS A 50 -1.03 -6.01 -11.06
CA LYS A 50 -1.57 -6.45 -12.34
C LYS A 50 -1.86 -7.94 -12.33
N SER A 51 -0.95 -8.75 -11.79
CA SER A 51 -1.15 -10.20 -11.79
C SER A 51 -0.32 -10.86 -10.70
N GLU A 52 -0.77 -12.05 -10.32
CA GLU A 52 -0.08 -12.91 -9.37
C GLU A 52 -0.05 -14.30 -9.95
N GLU A 53 1.10 -14.96 -9.85
CA GLU A 53 1.27 -16.32 -10.31
C GLU A 53 1.99 -17.12 -9.26
N PHE A 54 1.56 -18.36 -9.06
CA PHE A 54 2.25 -19.28 -8.17
C PHE A 54 3.07 -20.23 -9.02
N THR A 55 4.37 -20.27 -8.81
CA THR A 55 5.27 -21.13 -9.56
C THR A 55 5.96 -22.08 -8.59
N ALA A 56 6.67 -23.07 -9.15
CA ALA A 56 7.43 -23.99 -8.32
C ALA A 56 8.50 -23.25 -7.50
N ALA A 57 8.95 -22.08 -7.97
CA ALA A 57 9.97 -21.30 -7.29
C ALA A 57 9.39 -20.21 -6.39
N GLY A 58 8.03 -20.16 -6.24
CA GLY A 58 7.40 -19.18 -5.38
C GLY A 58 6.42 -18.31 -6.13
N LYS A 59 5.91 -17.30 -5.43
CA LYS A 59 4.92 -16.40 -5.99
C LYS A 59 5.60 -15.29 -6.79
N VAL A 60 5.06 -15.02 -7.97
CA VAL A 60 5.54 -13.95 -8.84
C VAL A 60 4.40 -12.94 -8.99
N VAL A 61 4.71 -11.66 -8.80
CA VAL A 61 3.72 -10.60 -9.03
C VAL A 61 4.25 -9.65 -10.08
N THR A 62 3.31 -9.08 -10.84
CA THR A 62 3.62 -8.01 -11.78
C THR A 62 2.95 -6.75 -11.26
N LEU A 63 3.75 -5.71 -11.07
CA LEU A 63 3.25 -4.41 -10.64
C LEU A 63 3.38 -3.41 -11.77
N LEU A 64 2.39 -2.52 -11.89
CA LEU A 64 2.48 -1.37 -12.78
C LEU A 64 2.81 -0.14 -11.96
N LYS A 65 3.58 0.76 -12.55
CA LYS A 65 4.01 2.00 -11.89
C LYS A 65 4.66 1.68 -10.55
N SER A 66 5.56 0.73 -10.60
CA SER A 66 6.18 0.18 -9.40
C SER A 66 7.33 1.06 -8.92
N ARG A 67 7.35 1.31 -7.62
CA ARG A 67 8.48 2.00 -7.00
C ARG A 67 9.12 1.09 -5.99
N ARG A 68 10.44 1.01 -6.01
CA ARG A 68 11.19 0.25 -5.02
C ARG A 68 11.39 1.13 -3.79
N ILE A 69 11.14 0.57 -2.61
CA ILE A 69 11.41 1.25 -1.35
C ILE A 69 12.75 0.76 -0.87
N TRP A 70 13.78 1.52 -1.21
CA TRP A 70 15.14 1.15 -0.86
C TRP A 70 15.41 1.36 0.63
N TYR A 71 14.90 2.45 1.17
CA TYR A 71 15.08 2.81 2.57
C TYR A 71 13.89 3.65 3.01
N TRP A 72 13.41 3.40 4.21
CA TRP A 72 12.32 4.21 4.74
C TRP A 72 12.59 4.57 6.19
N ASP A 73 11.96 5.67 6.62
CA ASP A 73 11.98 6.17 7.99
C ASP A 73 10.58 6.68 8.28
N GLY A 74 10.15 6.53 9.53
CA GLY A 74 8.84 7.03 9.91
C GLY A 74 7.73 6.01 9.85
N ALA A 75 8.09 4.72 9.79
CA ALA A 75 7.16 3.63 9.96
C ALA A 75 7.92 2.50 10.65
N ALA A 76 7.31 1.92 11.67
CA ALA A 76 7.97 0.86 12.44
C ALA A 76 7.96 -0.47 11.70
N SER A 77 7.00 -0.67 10.82
CA SER A 77 6.84 -1.94 10.12
C SER A 77 6.19 -1.69 8.77
N LEU A 78 6.23 -2.70 7.90
CA LEU A 78 5.53 -2.63 6.63
C LEU A 78 4.03 -2.57 6.86
N SER A 79 3.53 -3.19 7.91
CA SER A 79 2.11 -3.11 8.24
C SER A 79 1.71 -1.67 8.55
N GLN A 80 2.49 -0.96 9.32
CA GLN A 80 2.21 0.44 9.60
C GLN A 80 2.30 1.25 8.31
N MET A 81 3.32 0.99 7.50
CA MET A 81 3.50 1.71 6.24
C MET A 81 2.30 1.51 5.32
N ALA A 82 1.74 0.29 5.27
CA ALA A 82 0.61 0.01 4.41
C ALA A 82 -0.67 0.71 4.87
N VAL A 83 -0.77 1.01 6.16
CA VAL A 83 -1.96 1.65 6.73
C VAL A 83 -1.80 3.16 6.81
N GLU A 84 -0.62 3.64 7.16
CA GLU A 84 -0.41 5.06 7.46
C GLU A 84 0.63 5.74 6.56
N GLY A 85 1.43 4.98 5.84
CA GLY A 85 2.53 5.55 5.09
C GLY A 85 3.74 5.81 5.97
N VAL A 86 4.58 6.76 5.55
CA VAL A 86 5.78 7.13 6.29
C VAL A 86 5.63 8.58 6.77
N ASN A 87 6.03 8.85 8.01
CA ASN A 87 5.89 10.20 8.52
C ASN A 87 7.20 11.01 8.47
N LYS A 88 8.24 10.44 7.87
CA LYS A 88 9.50 11.16 7.61
C LYS A 88 9.91 10.93 6.15
N PRO A 89 9.06 11.40 5.22
CA PRO A 89 9.34 11.14 3.80
C PRO A 89 10.67 11.72 3.32
N GLU A 90 11.13 12.77 3.96
CA GLU A 90 12.39 13.41 3.57
C GLU A 90 13.59 12.50 3.83
N ASN A 91 13.43 11.49 4.67
CA ASN A 91 14.51 10.56 4.99
C ASN A 91 14.39 9.25 4.20
N CYS A 92 13.41 9.13 3.33
CA CYS A 92 13.18 7.90 2.61
C CYS A 92 13.90 7.91 1.26
N LYS A 93 14.20 6.71 0.74
CA LYS A 93 14.84 6.56 -0.57
C LYS A 93 13.99 5.63 -1.40
N PHE A 94 13.13 6.22 -2.21
CA PHE A 94 12.22 5.49 -3.10
C PHE A 94 12.68 5.71 -4.53
N SER A 95 12.66 4.64 -5.31
CA SER A 95 13.09 4.73 -6.71
C SER A 95 12.08 5.52 -7.54
N MET A 96 12.50 5.88 -8.75
CA MET A 96 11.56 6.40 -9.73
C MET A 96 10.59 5.28 -10.10
N PRO A 97 9.36 5.63 -10.52
CA PRO A 97 8.42 4.59 -10.92
C PRO A 97 8.84 3.96 -12.24
N VAL A 98 8.67 2.65 -12.34
CA VAL A 98 8.83 1.95 -13.61
C VAL A 98 7.48 1.46 -14.06
N ASN A 99 7.26 1.41 -15.37
CA ASN A 99 5.93 1.09 -15.89
C ASN A 99 5.48 -0.32 -15.54
N VAL A 100 6.39 -1.28 -15.63
CA VAL A 100 6.09 -2.68 -15.35
C VAL A 100 7.26 -3.27 -14.61
N ASN A 101 6.97 -4.01 -13.53
CA ASN A 101 8.02 -4.67 -12.77
C ASN A 101 7.51 -6.04 -12.35
N GLU A 102 8.24 -7.07 -12.75
CA GLU A 102 7.91 -8.43 -12.38
C GLU A 102 8.81 -8.85 -11.23
N ILE A 103 8.22 -9.24 -10.11
CA ILE A 103 8.95 -9.48 -8.88
C ILE A 103 8.71 -10.91 -8.44
N VAL A 104 9.81 -11.64 -8.21
CA VAL A 104 9.74 -13.06 -7.85
C VAL A 104 9.87 -13.22 -6.34
N ASN A 105 9.53 -14.40 -5.85
CA ASN A 105 9.65 -14.76 -4.42
C ASN A 105 8.93 -13.76 -3.52
N VAL A 106 7.72 -13.40 -3.90
CA VAL A 106 6.91 -12.48 -3.11
C VAL A 106 6.34 -13.25 -1.93
N ILE A 107 6.61 -12.76 -0.73
CA ILE A 107 6.21 -13.44 0.50
C ILE A 107 5.11 -12.67 1.23
N GLU A 108 4.82 -11.45 0.81
CA GLU A 108 3.79 -10.67 1.46
C GLU A 108 3.23 -9.65 0.48
N THR A 109 1.90 -9.57 0.41
CA THR A 109 1.20 -8.58 -0.40
C THR A 109 0.18 -7.90 0.49
N ILE A 110 0.31 -6.60 0.70
CA ILE A 110 -0.57 -5.86 1.60
C ILE A 110 -1.28 -4.77 0.81
N PRO A 111 -2.61 -4.80 0.75
CA PRO A 111 -3.34 -3.71 0.13
C PRO A 111 -3.07 -2.40 0.87
N LEU A 112 -2.92 -1.31 0.12
CA LEU A 112 -2.62 -0.01 0.70
C LEU A 112 -3.90 0.75 0.99
N THR A 113 -3.92 1.46 2.12
CA THR A 113 -5.01 2.39 2.39
C THR A 113 -4.85 3.61 1.49
N LYS A 114 -5.93 4.37 1.35
CA LYS A 114 -5.89 5.59 0.57
C LYS A 114 -4.87 6.56 1.13
N VAL A 115 -4.87 6.74 2.45
CA VAL A 115 -3.94 7.66 3.11
C VAL A 115 -2.50 7.23 2.87
N ALA A 116 -2.21 5.94 3.06
CA ALA A 116 -0.87 5.44 2.89
C ALA A 116 -0.40 5.58 1.44
N PHE A 117 -1.24 5.22 0.49
CA PHE A 117 -0.86 5.27 -0.90
C PHE A 117 -0.56 6.71 -1.34
N GLU A 118 -1.41 7.65 -0.96
CA GLU A 118 -1.17 9.06 -1.28
C GLU A 118 0.11 9.56 -0.65
N ASN A 119 0.37 9.15 0.57
CA ASN A 119 1.60 9.51 1.27
C ASN A 119 2.83 8.96 0.55
N LEU A 120 2.81 7.68 0.20
CA LEU A 120 3.96 7.04 -0.43
C LEU A 120 4.22 7.59 -1.83
N LEU A 121 3.16 7.95 -2.56
CA LEU A 121 3.33 8.53 -3.89
C LEU A 121 4.07 9.86 -3.86
N LYS A 122 3.98 10.59 -2.75
CA LYS A 122 4.59 11.91 -2.64
C LYS A 122 6.06 11.88 -2.21
N VAL A 123 6.57 10.71 -1.85
CA VAL A 123 7.98 10.62 -1.48
C VAL A 123 8.82 10.94 -2.71
N ALA A 124 9.80 11.83 -2.54
CA ALA A 124 10.63 12.27 -3.64
C ALA A 124 11.39 11.11 -4.28
N ILE A 125 11.64 11.23 -5.56
CA ILE A 125 12.42 10.23 -6.28
C ILE A 125 13.88 10.35 -5.86
N TRP A 126 14.43 9.22 -5.40
CA TRP A 126 15.85 9.16 -5.04
C TRP A 126 16.62 8.69 -6.26
N LYS A 127 17.48 9.54 -6.75
CA LYS A 127 18.30 9.21 -7.93
C LYS A 127 19.57 10.04 -7.92
N GLN A 128 20.49 9.64 -8.73
CA GLN A 128 21.76 10.35 -8.89
C GLN A 128 21.82 10.98 -10.27
#